data_d3b5066e118623694cf6a550178a1dca
#
_entry.id   d3b5066e118623694cf6a550178a1dca
#
_cell.length_a   1.000
_cell.length_b   1.000
_cell.length_c   1.000
_cell.angle_alpha   90.00
_cell.angle_beta   90.00
_cell.angle_gamma   90.00
#
_symmetry.space_group_name_H-M   'P 1'
#
loop_
_entity.id
_entity.type
_entity.pdbx_description
1 polymer ?
#
loop_
_entity_poly.entity_id
_entity_poly.type
_entity_poly.pdbx_seq_one_letter_code
_entity_poly.pdbx_strand_id
1 'polypeptide(L)' 'MAFDNSLNKELFAETKEFETTRIKVGIYSYNDGEKKMQISRENRNQDGEWNFSKLGRMFKDEVEAVLPMMQKALEHM' A
#
# COMPACT_ATOMS: atom_id res chain seq x y z
N MET A 1 23.13 1.54 -4.01
CA MET A 1 22.52 1.77 -5.33
C MET A 1 21.25 2.59 -5.17
N ALA A 2 21.10 3.62 -5.97
CA ALA A 2 19.90 4.45 -5.90
C ALA A 2 18.69 3.73 -6.46
N PHE A 3 17.54 3.96 -5.85
CA PHE A 3 16.27 3.45 -6.35
C PHE A 3 15.91 4.16 -7.66
N ASP A 4 15.60 3.39 -8.69
CA ASP A 4 15.22 3.92 -9.99
C ASP A 4 13.72 3.71 -10.20
N ASN A 5 12.95 4.79 -10.16
CA ASN A 5 11.50 4.74 -10.30
C ASN A 5 11.04 4.16 -11.65
N SER A 6 11.86 4.28 -12.68
CA SER A 6 11.50 3.74 -13.99
C SER A 6 11.45 2.21 -14.01
N LEU A 7 12.12 1.57 -13.04
CA LEU A 7 12.14 0.12 -12.90
C LEU A 7 11.02 -0.39 -12.00
N ASN A 8 10.31 0.50 -11.31
CA ASN A 8 9.21 0.13 -10.42
C ASN A 8 7.89 0.15 -11.19
N LYS A 9 7.42 -1.04 -11.54
CA LYS A 9 6.18 -1.18 -12.33
C LYS A 9 4.98 -1.38 -11.41
N GLU A 10 3.96 -0.56 -11.61
CA GLU A 10 2.68 -0.71 -10.92
C GLU A 10 1.79 -1.64 -11.76
N LEU A 11 1.51 -2.82 -11.23
CA LEU A 11 0.75 -3.84 -11.93
C LEU A 11 -0.74 -3.80 -11.59
N PHE A 12 -1.07 -3.25 -10.43
CA PHE A 12 -2.44 -3.11 -9.92
C PHE A 12 -2.45 -1.99 -8.90
N ALA A 13 -3.53 -1.25 -8.84
CA ALA A 13 -3.70 -0.24 -7.81
C ALA A 13 -5.18 0.04 -7.61
N GLU A 14 -5.56 0.16 -6.35
CA GLU A 14 -6.91 0.54 -5.98
C GLU A 14 -6.83 1.47 -4.79
N THR A 15 -7.59 2.56 -4.84
CA THR A 15 -7.58 3.58 -3.81
C THR A 15 -9.00 3.81 -3.29
N LYS A 16 -9.13 3.85 -1.97
CA LYS A 16 -10.37 4.25 -1.33
C LYS A 16 -10.17 5.58 -0.64
N GLU A 17 -10.95 6.57 -1.01
CA GLU A 17 -10.88 7.90 -0.41
C GLU A 17 -11.91 8.04 0.69
N PHE A 18 -11.45 8.53 1.83
CA PHE A 18 -12.29 8.88 2.98
C PHE A 18 -12.28 10.40 3.12
N GLU A 19 -12.89 10.92 4.16
CA GLU A 19 -13.04 12.38 4.31
C GLU A 19 -11.69 13.12 4.35
N THR A 20 -10.76 12.65 5.18
CA THR A 20 -9.46 13.33 5.35
C THR A 20 -8.28 12.40 5.08
N THR A 21 -8.54 11.19 4.61
CA THR A 21 -7.49 10.21 4.34
C THR A 21 -7.88 9.39 3.12
N ARG A 22 -6.88 8.84 2.46
CA ARG A 22 -7.11 7.86 1.41
C ARG A 22 -6.09 6.74 1.53
N ILE A 23 -6.55 5.52 1.28
CA ILE A 23 -5.72 4.33 1.41
C ILE A 23 -5.62 3.68 0.05
N LYS A 24 -4.39 3.37 -0.34
CA LYS A 24 -4.09 2.73 -1.62
C LYS A 24 -3.47 1.37 -1.38
N VAL A 25 -3.96 0.38 -2.11
CA VAL A 25 -3.34 -0.95 -2.18
C VAL A 25 -2.83 -1.11 -3.60
N GLY A 26 -1.55 -1.37 -3.74
CA GLY A 26 -0.93 -1.52 -5.04
C GLY A 26 -0.02 -2.74 -5.10
N ILE A 27 0.10 -3.31 -6.30
CA ILE A 27 1.03 -4.40 -6.57
C ILE A 27 2.14 -3.84 -7.44
N TYR A 28 3.37 -4.02 -7.00
CA TYR A 28 4.55 -3.46 -7.66
C TYR A 28 5.59 -4.55 -7.93
N SER A 29 6.30 -4.39 -9.02
CA SER A 29 7.45 -5.21 -9.35
C SER A 29 8.61 -4.27 -9.70
N TYR A 30 9.71 -4.38 -8.98
CA TYR A 30 10.90 -3.57 -9.23
C TYR A 30 11.88 -4.35 -10.10
N ASN A 31 12.25 -3.76 -11.23
CA ASN A 31 13.22 -4.33 -12.17
C ASN A 31 12.87 -5.77 -12.55
N ASP A 32 11.57 -5.99 -12.85
CA ASP A 32 11.01 -7.31 -13.19
C ASP A 32 11.23 -8.37 -12.11
N GLY A 33 11.43 -7.92 -10.86
CA GLY A 33 11.59 -8.81 -9.73
C GLY A 33 10.28 -9.32 -9.17
N GLU A 34 10.35 -9.85 -7.96
CA GLU A 34 9.21 -10.42 -7.29
C GLU A 34 8.11 -9.37 -7.02
N LYS A 35 6.87 -9.78 -7.20
CA LYS A 35 5.72 -8.92 -6.95
C LYS A 35 5.51 -8.71 -5.47
N LYS A 36 5.29 -7.47 -5.08
CA LYS A 36 5.04 -7.11 -3.68
C LYS A 36 3.78 -6.26 -3.60
N MET A 37 3.01 -6.44 -2.53
CA MET A 37 1.87 -5.59 -2.23
C MET A 37 2.32 -4.46 -1.32
N GLN A 38 1.92 -3.25 -1.65
CA GLN A 38 2.18 -2.09 -0.81
C GLN A 38 0.86 -1.45 -0.41
N ILE A 39 0.74 -1.18 0.88
CA ILE A 39 -0.38 -0.41 1.41
C ILE A 39 0.17 0.95 1.80
N SER A 40 -0.49 2.01 1.36
CA SER A 40 -0.08 3.36 1.68
C SER A 40 -1.28 4.19 2.10
N ARG A 41 -1.01 5.24 2.82
CA ARG A 41 -2.02 6.18 3.31
C ARG A 41 -1.56 7.60 2.99
N GLU A 42 -2.50 8.42 2.55
CA GLU A 42 -2.28 9.84 2.43
C GLU A 42 -3.27 10.55 3.33
N ASN A 43 -2.79 11.44 4.18
CA ASN A 43 -3.64 12.24 5.06
C ASN A 43 -3.64 13.68 4.58
N ARG A 44 -4.82 14.28 4.59
CA ARG A 44 -4.99 15.67 4.22
C ARG A 44 -4.77 16.54 5.45
N ASN A 45 -3.83 17.49 5.34
CA ASN A 45 -3.56 18.40 6.45
C ASN A 45 -4.50 19.62 6.39
N GLN A 46 -4.34 20.57 7.34
CA GLN A 46 -5.18 21.75 7.43
C GLN A 46 -5.06 22.67 6.21
N ASP A 47 -3.92 22.63 5.54
CA ASP A 47 -3.67 23.42 4.33
C ASP A 47 -4.23 22.77 3.07
N GLY A 48 -4.83 21.60 3.20
CA GLY A 48 -5.38 20.85 2.09
C GLY A 48 -4.37 20.03 1.33
N GLU A 49 -3.14 19.90 1.84
CA GLU A 49 -2.10 19.11 1.20
C GLU A 49 -2.15 17.66 1.68
N TRP A 50 -1.81 16.74 0.79
CA TRP A 50 -1.77 15.33 1.09
C TRP A 50 -0.37 14.93 1.55
N ASN A 51 -0.28 14.25 2.69
CA ASN A 51 0.97 13.72 3.24
C ASN A 51 0.97 12.21 3.11
N PHE A 52 1.99 11.67 2.43
CA PHE A 52 2.12 10.25 2.14
C PHE A 52 2.78 9.51 3.30
N SER A 53 2.24 8.31 3.60
CA SER A 53 2.84 7.39 4.55
C SER A 53 2.75 5.98 3.99
N LYS A 54 3.89 5.29 3.93
CA LYS A 54 3.92 3.89 3.57
C LYS A 54 3.55 3.06 4.81
N LEU A 55 2.52 2.23 4.73
CA LEU A 55 2.09 1.40 5.85
C LEU A 55 2.74 0.03 5.82
N GLY A 56 3.17 -0.44 4.67
CA GLY A 56 3.87 -1.69 4.57
C GLY A 56 3.98 -2.20 3.16
N ARG A 57 5.01 -2.99 2.90
CA ARG A 57 5.22 -3.68 1.64
C ARG A 57 5.50 -5.13 1.96
N MET A 58 4.76 -6.05 1.34
CA MET A 58 4.76 -7.46 1.69
C MET A 58 4.89 -8.36 0.48
N PHE A 59 5.55 -9.48 0.70
CA PHE A 59 5.57 -10.56 -0.28
C PHE A 59 4.23 -11.31 -0.27
N LYS A 60 4.01 -12.13 -1.29
CA LYS A 60 2.74 -12.84 -1.44
C LYS A 60 2.42 -13.73 -0.24
N ASP A 61 3.40 -14.50 0.23
CA ASP A 61 3.21 -15.39 1.38
C ASP A 61 2.89 -14.61 2.66
N GLU A 62 3.47 -13.43 2.80
CA GLU A 62 3.16 -12.57 3.93
C GLU A 62 1.73 -12.05 3.86
N VAL A 63 1.26 -11.68 2.66
CA VAL A 63 -0.13 -11.24 2.46
C VAL A 63 -1.09 -12.38 2.78
N GLU A 64 -0.78 -13.59 2.32
CA GLU A 64 -1.62 -14.76 2.59
C GLU A 64 -1.76 -15.03 4.09
N ALA A 65 -0.69 -14.78 4.86
CA ALA A 65 -0.71 -14.95 6.30
C ALA A 65 -1.45 -13.82 7.02
N VAL A 66 -1.25 -12.59 6.56
CA VAL A 66 -1.78 -11.40 7.23
C VAL A 66 -3.27 -11.17 6.95
N LEU A 67 -3.72 -11.50 5.75
CA LEU A 67 -5.11 -11.25 5.35
C LEU A 67 -6.13 -11.86 6.32
N PRO A 68 -6.01 -13.16 6.69
CA PRO A 68 -6.93 -13.74 7.68
C PRO A 68 -6.84 -13.06 9.04
N MET A 69 -5.64 -12.61 9.42
CA MET A 69 -5.47 -11.89 10.69
C MET A 69 -6.20 -10.55 10.68
N MET A 70 -6.16 -9.85 9.54
CA MET A 70 -6.90 -8.59 9.39
C MET A 70 -8.40 -8.82 9.45
N GLN A 71 -8.88 -9.88 8.81
CA GLN A 71 -10.30 -10.25 8.86
C GLN A 71 -10.75 -10.56 10.28
N LYS A 72 -9.91 -11.29 11.03
CA LYS A 72 -10.19 -11.63 12.43
C LYS A 72 -10.19 -10.37 13.30
N ALA A 73 -9.22 -9.50 13.09
CA ALA A 73 -9.14 -8.24 13.84
C ALA A 73 -10.38 -7.36 13.60
N LEU A 74 -10.87 -7.35 12.37
CA LEU A 74 -12.04 -6.56 12.00
C LEU A 74 -13.26 -6.96 12.84
N GLU A 75 -13.39 -8.24 13.19
CA GLU A 75 -14.49 -8.73 14.02
C GLU A 75 -14.48 -8.15 15.43
N HIS A 76 -13.32 -7.64 15.88
CA HIS A 76 -13.17 -7.04 17.20
C HIS A 76 -13.27 -5.52 17.19
N MET A 77 -13.61 -4.94 16.07
CA MET A 77 -13.74 -3.48 15.93
C MET A 77 -15.17 -3.00 15.98
#